data_ef4a2ca673a91e8ab151d53a60095761
#
_entry.id   ef4a2ca673a91e8ab151d53a60095761
#
_cell.length_a   1.000
_cell.length_b   1.000
_cell.length_c   1.000
_cell.angle_alpha   90.00
_cell.angle_beta   90.00
_cell.angle_gamma   90.00
#
_symmetry.space_group_name_H-M   'P 1'
#
loop_
_entity.id
_entity.type
_entity.pdbx_description
1 polymer ?
#
loop_
_entity_poly.entity_id
_entity_poly.type
_entity_poly.pdbx_seq_one_letter_code
_entity_poly.pdbx_strand_id
1 'polypeptide(L)'
;SVLPENDKVEIAFAGRSNVGKSSLINALMNRKAYARTSSQPGKTQTINFYNINEALYFVDLPGYGFAKVSKDTVAKWGKMIDNYLENSKVLRLVFLLVDIRHKPNANDIQMYDWCIEYGFNPIIIATKEDKVKRSQKAKLIKEIKQTLNVVDGTPVIPFSSLTKSGRDEIMEYICLLYTSPSP
;
A
#
# COMPACT_ATOMS: atom_id res chain seq x y z
N SER A 1 -16.98 8.43 -9.86
CA SER A 1 -17.45 7.08 -9.53
C SER A 1 -17.89 7.02 -8.07
N VAL A 2 -19.01 6.39 -7.83
CA VAL A 2 -19.56 6.23 -6.48
C VAL A 2 -18.79 5.08 -5.81
N LEU A 3 -18.27 5.34 -4.60
CA LEU A 3 -17.65 4.30 -3.80
C LEU A 3 -18.73 3.35 -3.27
N PRO A 4 -18.46 2.03 -3.20
CA PRO A 4 -19.43 1.11 -2.61
C PRO A 4 -19.71 1.46 -1.16
N GLU A 5 -20.96 1.35 -0.76
CA GLU A 5 -21.32 1.47 0.66
C GLU A 5 -20.71 0.30 1.43
N ASN A 6 -20.02 0.61 2.50
CA ASN A 6 -19.34 -0.38 3.31
C ASN A 6 -19.40 0.03 4.78
N ASP A 7 -19.84 -0.89 5.62
CA ASP A 7 -19.91 -0.72 7.07
C ASP A 7 -18.71 -1.29 7.81
N LYS A 8 -17.77 -1.92 7.07
CA LYS A 8 -16.59 -2.57 7.65
C LYS A 8 -15.35 -1.71 7.45
N VAL A 9 -14.40 -1.84 8.37
CA VAL A 9 -13.11 -1.18 8.28
C VAL A 9 -12.42 -1.54 6.97
N GLU A 10 -11.82 -0.53 6.34
CA GLU A 10 -11.00 -0.69 5.15
C GLU A 10 -9.54 -0.46 5.46
N ILE A 11 -8.69 -1.28 4.86
CA ILE A 11 -7.23 -1.18 4.90
C ILE A 11 -6.76 -1.06 3.45
N ALA A 12 -6.15 0.06 3.11
CA ALA A 12 -5.74 0.34 1.74
C ALA A 12 -4.26 0.02 1.51
N PHE A 13 -3.97 -0.43 0.30
CA PHE A 13 -2.62 -0.73 -0.17
C PHE A 13 -2.30 0.13 -1.38
N ALA A 14 -1.25 0.91 -1.29
CA ALA A 14 -0.79 1.81 -2.35
C ALA A 14 0.66 1.51 -2.71
N GLY A 15 1.03 1.82 -3.93
CA GLY A 15 2.41 1.65 -4.38
C GLY A 15 2.52 1.74 -5.89
N ARG A 16 3.76 1.86 -6.36
CA ARG A 16 4.04 1.86 -7.78
C ARG A 16 3.69 0.52 -8.42
N SER A 17 3.41 0.55 -9.71
CA SER A 17 3.29 -0.65 -10.51
C SER A 17 4.49 -1.57 -10.31
N ASN A 18 4.24 -2.86 -10.12
CA ASN A 18 5.26 -3.89 -9.93
C ASN A 18 6.08 -3.78 -8.63
N VAL A 19 5.61 -3.01 -7.66
CA VAL A 19 6.30 -2.89 -6.36
C VAL A 19 6.17 -4.15 -5.51
N GLY A 20 5.21 -5.01 -5.81
CA GLY A 20 4.92 -6.22 -5.03
C GLY A 20 3.61 -6.15 -4.24
N LYS A 21 2.72 -5.25 -4.61
CA LYS A 21 1.45 -5.01 -3.89
C LYS A 21 0.53 -6.24 -3.92
N SER A 22 0.31 -6.83 -5.09
CA SER A 22 -0.50 -8.05 -5.22
C SER A 22 0.10 -9.23 -4.46
N SER A 23 1.44 -9.36 -4.49
CA SER A 23 2.14 -10.41 -3.75
C SER A 23 1.97 -10.26 -2.24
N LEU A 24 2.01 -9.03 -1.73
CA LEU A 24 1.75 -8.75 -0.31
C LEU A 24 0.30 -9.11 0.05
N ILE A 25 -0.66 -8.62 -0.71
CA ILE A 25 -2.08 -8.88 -0.45
C ILE A 25 -2.35 -10.37 -0.44
N ASN A 26 -1.82 -11.12 -1.43
CA ASN A 26 -1.97 -12.57 -1.47
C ASN A 26 -1.33 -13.26 -0.25
N ALA A 27 -0.17 -12.79 0.18
CA ALA A 27 0.50 -13.34 1.37
C ALA A 27 -0.31 -13.10 2.65
N LEU A 28 -0.90 -11.92 2.78
CA LEU A 28 -1.74 -11.58 3.94
C LEU A 28 -3.05 -12.38 3.96
N MET A 29 -3.63 -12.63 2.79
CA MET A 29 -4.85 -13.45 2.66
C MET A 29 -4.56 -14.95 2.70
N ASN A 30 -3.29 -15.35 2.72
CA ASN A 30 -2.86 -16.74 2.66
C ASN A 30 -3.43 -17.49 1.44
N ARG A 31 -3.43 -16.84 0.28
CA ARG A 31 -3.95 -17.39 -0.98
C ARG A 31 -2.98 -17.17 -2.12
N LYS A 32 -2.97 -18.13 -3.07
CA LYS A 32 -2.04 -18.14 -4.20
C LYS A 32 -2.59 -17.38 -5.38
N ALA A 33 -3.13 -16.46 -5.61
CA ALA A 33 -3.59 -15.79 -6.83
C ALA A 33 -4.97 -15.12 -6.71
N TYR A 34 -5.30 -14.69 -5.52
CA TYR A 34 -6.56 -14.01 -5.29
C TYR A 34 -6.51 -12.55 -5.75
N ALA A 35 -5.41 -11.85 -5.49
CA ALA A 35 -5.18 -10.53 -6.04
C ALA A 35 -4.52 -10.69 -7.41
N ARG A 36 -5.04 -9.98 -8.40
CA ARG A 36 -4.51 -10.05 -9.76
C ARG A 36 -3.16 -9.36 -9.84
N THR A 37 -2.15 -10.10 -10.30
CA THR A 37 -0.92 -9.48 -10.76
C THR A 37 -1.17 -8.92 -12.15
N SER A 38 -1.15 -7.61 -12.31
CA SER A 38 -1.23 -7.01 -13.64
C SER A 38 0.14 -7.08 -14.28
N SER A 39 0.27 -7.91 -15.32
CA SER A 39 1.48 -7.96 -16.12
C SER A 39 1.51 -6.91 -17.22
N GLN A 40 0.42 -6.19 -17.43
CA GLN A 40 0.32 -5.17 -18.48
C GLN A 40 0.11 -3.79 -17.87
N PRO A 41 1.13 -2.93 -17.89
CA PRO A 41 1.03 -1.56 -17.43
C PRO A 41 -0.09 -0.80 -18.15
N GLY A 42 -0.86 -0.02 -17.41
CA GLY A 42 -1.89 0.84 -17.99
C GLY A 42 -3.21 0.17 -18.31
N LYS A 43 -3.35 -1.16 -18.08
CA LYS A 43 -4.65 -1.82 -18.21
C LYS A 43 -5.51 -1.54 -16.97
N THR A 44 -6.69 -1.07 -17.22
CA THR A 44 -7.81 -0.89 -16.28
C THR A 44 -7.38 -0.58 -14.85
N GLN A 45 -7.27 0.69 -14.55
CA GLN A 45 -6.97 1.12 -13.19
C GLN A 45 -8.29 1.21 -12.43
N THR A 46 -8.52 0.23 -11.57
CA THR A 46 -9.69 0.20 -10.70
C THR A 46 -9.26 0.00 -9.25
N ILE A 47 -10.11 0.46 -8.34
CA ILE A 47 -9.97 0.15 -6.93
C ILE A 47 -10.64 -1.20 -6.71
N ASN A 48 -9.90 -2.17 -6.17
CA ASN A 48 -10.42 -3.51 -5.92
C ASN A 48 -10.60 -3.72 -4.41
N PHE A 49 -11.77 -4.25 -4.04
CA PHE A 49 -12.13 -4.50 -2.65
C PHE A 49 -12.16 -6.01 -2.41
N TYR A 50 -11.44 -6.47 -1.39
CA TYR A 50 -11.42 -7.88 -1.00
C TYR A 50 -12.02 -8.02 0.39
N ASN A 51 -13.14 -8.75 0.49
CA ASN A 51 -13.78 -9.05 1.77
C ASN A 51 -12.94 -10.08 2.52
N ILE A 52 -12.50 -9.75 3.72
CA ILE A 52 -11.66 -10.60 4.55
C ILE A 52 -12.49 -11.13 5.70
N ASN A 53 -12.97 -12.37 5.55
CA ASN A 53 -13.69 -13.13 6.60
C ASN A 53 -14.90 -12.37 7.18
N GLU A 54 -15.57 -11.56 6.38
CA GLU A 54 -16.70 -10.72 6.80
C GLU A 54 -16.34 -9.72 7.91
N ALA A 55 -15.04 -9.49 8.15
CA ALA A 55 -14.54 -8.64 9.23
C ALA A 55 -14.08 -7.27 8.75
N LEU A 56 -13.40 -7.23 7.61
CA LEU A 56 -12.84 -6.00 7.04
C LEU A 56 -12.65 -6.15 5.54
N TYR A 57 -12.27 -5.05 4.89
CA TYR A 57 -11.89 -5.07 3.47
C TYR A 57 -10.44 -4.68 3.29
N PHE A 58 -9.74 -5.42 2.45
CA PHE A 58 -8.50 -4.93 1.85
C PHE A 58 -8.86 -4.17 0.58
N VAL A 59 -8.32 -2.98 0.44
CA VAL A 59 -8.57 -2.10 -0.69
C VAL A 59 -7.29 -1.95 -1.49
N ASP A 60 -7.28 -2.55 -2.66
CA ASP A 60 -6.13 -2.51 -3.57
C ASP A 60 -6.27 -1.27 -4.46
N LEU A 61 -5.51 -0.23 -4.14
CA LEU A 61 -5.50 1.00 -4.93
C LEU A 61 -4.70 0.77 -6.21
N PRO A 62 -5.13 1.37 -7.34
CA PRO A 62 -4.42 1.18 -8.60
C PRO A 62 -2.98 1.69 -8.51
N GLY A 63 -2.05 0.90 -9.05
CA GLY A 63 -0.63 1.24 -9.08
C GLY A 63 -0.35 2.48 -9.93
N TYR A 64 0.74 3.16 -9.62
CA TYR A 64 1.17 4.36 -10.33
C TYR A 64 2.59 4.20 -10.90
N GLY A 65 3.06 5.22 -11.62
CA GLY A 65 4.46 5.27 -12.08
C GLY A 65 4.75 4.46 -13.33
N PHE A 66 3.75 4.19 -14.16
CA PHE A 66 3.98 3.52 -15.46
C PHE A 66 4.75 4.46 -16.41
N ALA A 67 5.78 3.92 -17.08
CA ALA A 67 6.65 4.70 -17.95
C ALA A 67 5.99 5.16 -19.26
N LYS A 68 4.88 4.57 -19.67
CA LYS A 68 4.23 4.83 -20.97
C LYS A 68 2.73 4.98 -20.85
N VAL A 69 2.27 5.85 -19.96
CA VAL A 69 0.83 6.14 -19.85
C VAL A 69 0.56 7.58 -20.27
N SER A 70 -0.63 7.81 -20.80
CA SER A 70 -1.06 9.14 -21.19
C SER A 70 -1.26 10.04 -19.96
N LYS A 71 -1.20 11.35 -20.17
CA LYS A 71 -1.51 12.33 -19.13
C LYS A 71 -2.93 12.15 -18.62
N ASP A 72 -3.87 11.77 -19.49
CA ASP A 72 -5.26 11.50 -19.10
C ASP A 72 -5.38 10.33 -18.14
N THR A 73 -4.62 9.26 -18.36
CA THR A 73 -4.60 8.10 -17.45
C THR A 73 -4.07 8.49 -16.08
N VAL A 74 -3.01 9.27 -16.01
CA VAL A 74 -2.44 9.77 -14.76
C VAL A 74 -3.45 10.65 -14.03
N ALA A 75 -4.13 11.55 -14.74
CA ALA A 75 -5.15 12.41 -14.15
C ALA A 75 -6.34 11.63 -13.61
N LYS A 76 -6.79 10.61 -14.32
CA LYS A 76 -7.88 9.72 -13.87
C LYS A 76 -7.47 8.95 -12.63
N TRP A 77 -6.24 8.44 -12.59
CA TRP A 77 -5.70 7.76 -11.43
C TRP A 77 -5.71 8.70 -10.21
N GLY A 78 -5.19 9.92 -10.38
CA GLY A 78 -5.14 10.90 -9.32
C GLY A 78 -6.52 11.25 -8.76
N LYS A 79 -7.50 11.46 -9.63
CA LYS A 79 -8.88 11.73 -9.22
C LYS A 79 -9.49 10.56 -8.44
N MET A 80 -9.21 9.34 -8.87
CA MET A 80 -9.73 8.13 -8.23
C MET A 80 -9.18 8.00 -6.80
N ILE A 81 -7.88 8.19 -6.62
CA ILE A 81 -7.23 8.12 -5.31
C ILE A 81 -7.71 9.26 -4.41
N ASP A 82 -7.74 10.47 -4.92
CA ASP A 82 -8.21 11.64 -4.20
C ASP A 82 -9.65 11.46 -3.71
N ASN A 83 -10.53 11.02 -4.60
CA ASN A 83 -11.93 10.73 -4.26
C ASN A 83 -12.04 9.65 -3.17
N TYR A 84 -11.25 8.60 -3.27
CA TYR A 84 -11.27 7.51 -2.29
C TYR A 84 -10.80 8.01 -0.91
N LEU A 85 -9.66 8.69 -0.84
CA LEU A 85 -9.11 9.19 0.42
C LEU A 85 -10.03 10.23 1.08
N GLU A 86 -10.64 11.08 0.27
CA GLU A 86 -11.53 12.13 0.77
C GLU A 86 -12.85 11.57 1.29
N ASN A 87 -13.43 10.59 0.60
CA ASN A 87 -14.80 10.17 0.82
C ASN A 87 -14.97 8.86 1.58
N SER A 88 -13.93 8.07 1.76
CA SER A 88 -14.06 6.84 2.55
C SER A 88 -14.25 7.20 4.02
N LYS A 89 -15.34 6.70 4.61
CA LYS A 89 -15.67 6.92 6.04
C LYS A 89 -15.12 5.80 6.92
N VAL A 90 -14.64 4.72 6.33
CA VAL A 90 -14.26 3.48 7.03
C VAL A 90 -12.80 3.10 6.82
N LEU A 91 -12.05 3.89 6.06
CA LEU A 91 -10.60 3.70 5.90
C LEU A 91 -9.92 4.02 7.23
N ARG A 92 -9.12 3.06 7.74
CA ARG A 92 -8.43 3.19 9.03
C ARG A 92 -6.91 3.07 8.92
N LEU A 93 -6.42 2.42 7.88
CA LEU A 93 -5.00 2.14 7.74
C LEU A 93 -4.62 2.14 6.27
N VAL A 94 -3.50 2.80 5.96
CA VAL A 94 -2.91 2.76 4.62
C VAL A 94 -1.51 2.17 4.72
N PHE A 95 -1.24 1.17 3.89
CA PHE A 95 0.11 0.67 3.67
C PHE A 95 0.62 1.27 2.36
N LEU A 96 1.75 1.93 2.42
CA LEU A 96 2.44 2.43 1.23
C LEU A 96 3.66 1.55 0.97
N LEU A 97 3.67 0.87 -0.17
CA LEU A 97 4.71 -0.07 -0.55
C LEU A 97 5.77 0.63 -1.38
N VAL A 98 7.02 0.44 -1.01
CA VAL A 98 8.19 0.89 -1.77
C VAL A 98 9.16 -0.27 -1.91
N ASP A 99 9.89 -0.32 -3.03
CA ASP A 99 10.92 -1.33 -3.24
C ASP A 99 12.15 -0.97 -2.40
N ILE A 100 12.57 -1.88 -1.52
CA ILE A 100 13.67 -1.61 -0.59
C ILE A 100 14.98 -1.25 -1.30
N ARG A 101 15.17 -1.69 -2.56
CA ARG A 101 16.39 -1.48 -3.32
C ARG A 101 16.58 -0.05 -3.83
N HIS A 102 15.52 0.73 -3.85
CA HIS A 102 15.51 2.05 -4.50
C HIS A 102 15.00 3.13 -3.57
N LYS A 103 15.52 4.33 -3.75
CA LYS A 103 14.92 5.50 -3.09
C LYS A 103 13.50 5.70 -3.62
N PRO A 104 12.54 6.03 -2.77
CA PRO A 104 11.23 6.45 -3.24
C PRO A 104 11.33 7.57 -4.25
N ASN A 105 10.50 7.52 -5.29
CA ASN A 105 10.49 8.54 -6.33
C ASN A 105 9.44 9.63 -6.03
N ALA A 106 9.31 10.60 -6.95
CA ALA A 106 8.38 11.72 -6.78
C ALA A 106 6.93 11.26 -6.61
N ASN A 107 6.53 10.18 -7.30
CA ASN A 107 5.17 9.66 -7.18
C ASN A 107 4.92 9.03 -5.81
N ASP A 108 5.92 8.35 -5.26
CA ASP A 108 5.83 7.79 -3.90
C ASP A 108 5.69 8.91 -2.85
N ILE A 109 6.48 9.96 -3.00
CA ILE A 109 6.43 11.13 -2.12
C ILE A 109 5.05 11.79 -2.22
N GLN A 110 4.52 11.96 -3.42
CA GLN A 110 3.20 12.54 -3.63
C GLN A 110 2.11 11.70 -2.96
N MET A 111 2.18 10.38 -3.11
CA MET A 111 1.20 9.49 -2.48
C MET A 111 1.26 9.57 -0.94
N TYR A 112 2.47 9.60 -0.39
CA TYR A 112 2.66 9.77 1.05
C TYR A 112 2.04 11.09 1.52
N ASP A 113 2.35 12.19 0.83
CA ASP A 113 1.88 13.53 1.19
C ASP A 113 0.36 13.61 1.12
N TRP A 114 -0.27 13.00 0.12
CA TRP A 114 -1.73 12.95 0.02
C TRP A 114 -2.35 12.22 1.22
N CYS A 115 -1.78 11.09 1.62
CA CYS A 115 -2.28 10.38 2.80
C CYS A 115 -2.23 11.27 4.04
N ILE A 116 -1.11 11.95 4.27
CA ILE A 116 -0.95 12.86 5.40
C ILE A 116 -1.98 14.01 5.33
N GLU A 117 -2.17 14.58 4.14
CA GLU A 117 -3.13 15.67 3.93
C GLU A 117 -4.55 15.28 4.31
N TYR A 118 -4.94 14.03 4.03
CA TYR A 118 -6.26 13.51 4.40
C TYR A 118 -6.33 12.92 5.81
N GLY A 119 -5.27 13.06 6.61
CA GLY A 119 -5.24 12.63 8.00
C GLY A 119 -4.84 11.18 8.23
N PHE A 120 -4.31 10.50 7.20
CA PHE A 120 -3.79 9.15 7.33
C PHE A 120 -2.26 9.20 7.42
N ASN A 121 -1.70 8.49 8.39
CA ASN A 121 -0.25 8.32 8.47
C ASN A 121 0.10 6.91 7.99
N PRO A 122 0.57 6.74 6.73
CA PRO A 122 0.80 5.40 6.18
C PRO A 122 1.90 4.66 6.93
N ILE A 123 1.71 3.36 7.06
CA ILE A 123 2.80 2.44 7.42
C ILE A 123 3.52 2.09 6.12
N ILE A 124 4.83 2.18 6.14
CA ILE A 124 5.66 1.93 4.96
C ILE A 124 6.06 0.47 4.93
N ILE A 125 5.85 -0.19 3.81
CA ILE A 125 6.30 -1.56 3.58
C ILE A 125 7.43 -1.52 2.58
N ALA A 126 8.62 -1.92 3.01
CA ALA A 126 9.80 -2.00 2.14
C ALA A 126 9.86 -3.42 1.55
N THR A 127 9.38 -3.54 0.30
CA THR A 127 9.22 -4.84 -0.36
C THR A 127 10.53 -5.38 -0.94
N LYS A 128 10.52 -6.67 -1.29
CA LYS A 128 11.66 -7.36 -1.93
C LYS A 128 12.90 -7.40 -1.03
N GLU A 129 12.66 -7.55 0.26
CA GLU A 129 13.71 -7.59 1.28
C GLU A 129 14.72 -8.70 1.00
N ASP A 130 14.30 -9.80 0.38
CA ASP A 130 15.16 -10.92 -0.01
C ASP A 130 16.21 -10.55 -1.08
N LYS A 131 16.05 -9.41 -1.75
CA LYS A 131 16.97 -8.96 -2.80
C LYS A 131 18.14 -8.13 -2.29
N VAL A 132 18.21 -7.84 -1.00
CA VAL A 132 19.26 -7.01 -0.42
C VAL A 132 20.01 -7.75 0.67
N LYS A 133 21.25 -7.38 0.88
CA LYS A 133 22.08 -7.95 1.94
C LYS A 133 21.61 -7.45 3.31
N ARG A 134 21.63 -8.33 4.30
CA ARG A 134 21.24 -8.01 5.66
C ARG A 134 22.01 -6.78 6.21
N SER A 135 23.28 -6.66 5.87
CA SER A 135 24.13 -5.54 6.31
C SER A 135 23.69 -4.18 5.73
N GLN A 136 22.91 -4.16 4.67
CA GLN A 136 22.48 -2.94 3.99
C GLN A 136 21.08 -2.48 4.40
N LYS A 137 20.31 -3.33 5.06
CA LYS A 137 18.89 -3.03 5.37
C LYS A 137 18.71 -1.75 6.17
N ALA A 138 19.46 -1.58 7.25
CA ALA A 138 19.32 -0.41 8.11
C ALA A 138 19.56 0.90 7.35
N LYS A 139 20.57 0.92 6.48
CA LYS A 139 20.86 2.07 5.64
C LYS A 139 19.74 2.36 4.63
N LEU A 140 19.24 1.31 3.98
CA LEU A 140 18.17 1.45 2.98
C LEU A 140 16.86 1.93 3.61
N ILE A 141 16.52 1.40 4.77
CA ILE A 141 15.33 1.85 5.52
C ILE A 141 15.48 3.33 5.91
N LYS A 142 16.66 3.73 6.37
CA LYS A 142 16.92 5.12 6.69
C LYS A 142 16.77 6.04 5.49
N GLU A 143 17.25 5.61 4.32
CA GLU A 143 17.08 6.37 3.07
C GLU A 143 15.62 6.52 2.68
N ILE A 144 14.83 5.46 2.84
CA ILE A 144 13.38 5.51 2.59
C ILE A 144 12.71 6.54 3.50
N LYS A 145 12.99 6.47 4.81
CA LYS A 145 12.44 7.40 5.79
C LYS A 145 12.78 8.85 5.47
N GLN A 146 14.02 9.10 5.11
CA GLN A 146 14.50 10.45 4.80
C GLN A 146 13.88 10.97 3.50
N THR A 147 13.81 10.13 2.46
CA THR A 147 13.28 10.53 1.16
C THR A 147 11.81 10.85 1.23
N LEU A 148 11.02 10.04 1.94
CA LEU A 148 9.60 10.29 2.15
C LEU A 148 9.33 11.37 3.21
N ASN A 149 10.33 11.71 4.01
CA ASN A 149 10.19 12.62 5.15
C ASN A 149 9.05 12.18 6.07
N VAL A 150 9.12 10.93 6.51
CA VAL A 150 8.04 10.33 7.30
C VAL A 150 7.92 10.99 8.67
N VAL A 151 6.70 11.00 9.20
CA VAL A 151 6.43 11.43 10.57
C VAL A 151 7.22 10.57 11.55
N ASP A 152 7.81 11.18 12.57
CA ASP A 152 8.58 10.45 13.59
C ASP A 152 7.75 9.33 14.19
N GLY A 153 8.36 8.15 14.32
CA GLY A 153 7.70 6.97 14.83
C GLY A 153 6.95 6.15 13.76
N THR A 154 6.95 6.59 12.50
CA THR A 154 6.31 5.83 11.42
C THR A 154 7.02 4.49 11.23
N PRO A 155 6.28 3.36 11.31
CA PRO A 155 6.88 2.05 11.04
C PRO A 155 7.29 1.92 9.58
N VAL A 156 8.47 1.36 9.35
CA VAL A 156 8.92 0.90 8.03
C VAL A 156 9.25 -0.57 8.17
N ILE A 157 8.44 -1.43 7.57
CA ILE A 157 8.52 -2.87 7.74
C ILE A 157 9.11 -3.51 6.49
N PRO A 158 10.31 -4.10 6.57
CA PRO A 158 10.85 -4.90 5.46
C PRO A 158 9.97 -6.13 5.24
N PHE A 159 9.72 -6.44 3.98
CA PHE A 159 8.85 -7.56 3.60
C PHE A 159 9.41 -8.31 2.40
N SER A 160 9.28 -9.64 2.41
CA SER A 160 9.54 -10.50 1.27
C SER A 160 8.37 -11.45 1.04
N SER A 161 7.82 -11.45 -0.16
CA SER A 161 6.79 -12.42 -0.54
C SER A 161 7.39 -13.82 -0.71
N LEU A 162 8.68 -13.92 -0.99
CA LEU A 162 9.39 -15.18 -1.15
C LEU A 162 9.61 -15.90 0.19
N THR A 163 10.17 -15.18 1.18
CA THR A 163 10.52 -15.76 2.48
C THR A 163 9.44 -15.57 3.53
N LYS A 164 8.44 -14.75 3.25
CA LYS A 164 7.38 -14.32 4.19
C LYS A 164 7.91 -13.48 5.35
N SER A 165 9.13 -12.98 5.28
CA SER A 165 9.69 -12.07 6.27
C SER A 165 8.83 -10.80 6.36
N GLY A 166 8.50 -10.37 7.56
CA GLY A 166 7.70 -9.17 7.82
C GLY A 166 6.19 -9.38 7.81
N ARG A 167 5.71 -10.54 7.33
CA ARG A 167 4.27 -10.82 7.24
C ARG A 167 3.57 -10.73 8.59
N ASP A 168 4.14 -11.36 9.60
CA ASP A 168 3.52 -11.40 10.93
C ASP A 168 3.47 -10.01 11.56
N GLU A 169 4.51 -9.22 11.38
CA GLU A 169 4.55 -7.83 11.86
C GLU A 169 3.45 -6.98 11.20
N ILE A 170 3.25 -7.13 9.89
CA ILE A 170 2.17 -6.44 9.16
C ILE A 170 0.81 -6.90 9.69
N MET A 171 0.65 -8.22 9.89
CA MET A 171 -0.60 -8.77 10.42
C MET A 171 -0.93 -8.24 11.82
N GLU A 172 0.08 -7.99 12.65
CA GLU A 172 -0.15 -7.42 13.99
C GLU A 172 -0.82 -6.04 13.90
N TYR A 173 -0.38 -5.18 12.99
CA TYR A 173 -1.03 -3.88 12.78
C TYR A 173 -2.48 -4.02 12.33
N ILE A 174 -2.76 -4.99 11.46
CA ILE A 174 -4.12 -5.26 11.00
C ILE A 174 -4.98 -5.77 12.15
N CYS A 175 -4.45 -6.70 12.96
CA CYS A 175 -5.16 -7.27 14.10
C CYS A 175 -5.47 -6.23 15.19
N LEU A 176 -4.59 -5.26 15.39
CA LEU A 176 -4.82 -4.17 16.34
C LEU A 176 -6.07 -3.36 15.98
N LEU A 177 -6.29 -3.12 14.69
CA LEU A 177 -7.50 -2.43 14.23
C LEU A 177 -8.75 -3.26 14.46
N TYR A 178 -8.66 -4.57 14.26
CA TYR A 178 -9.77 -5.49 14.41
C TYR A 178 -10.19 -5.67 15.88
N THR A 179 -9.22 -5.66 16.81
CA THR A 179 -9.46 -5.89 18.23
C THR A 179 -9.64 -4.60 19.05
N SER A 180 -9.33 -3.45 18.46
CA SER A 180 -9.51 -2.17 19.15
C SER A 180 -11.00 -1.86 19.33
N PRO A 181 -11.45 -1.45 20.53
CA PRO A 181 -12.82 -0.99 20.69
C PRO A 181 -13.06 0.23 19.80
N SER A 182 -14.24 0.28 19.21
CA SER A 182 -14.66 1.46 18.43
C SER A 182 -14.66 2.70 19.33
N PRO A 183 -14.10 3.81 18.85
CA PRO A 183 -14.22 5.05 19.60
C PRO A 183 -15.66 5.51 19.72
#